data_51ba1698d3c2539e8e4d955905e85040
#
_entry.id   51ba1698d3c2539e8e4d955905e85040
#
_cell.length_a   1.000
_cell.length_b   1.000
_cell.length_c   1.000
_cell.angle_alpha   90.00
_cell.angle_beta   90.00
_cell.angle_gamma   90.00
#
_symmetry.space_group_name_H-M   'P 1'
#
loop_
_entity.id
_entity.type
_entity.pdbx_description
1 polymer ?
#
loop_
_entity_poly.entity_id
_entity_poly.type
_entity_poly.pdbx_seq_one_letter_code
_entity_poly.pdbx_strand_id
1 'polypeptide(L)'
;MQKYIDFHTCPPVPLVVAHRGARGHAPENTLTAAALGYAVQADLWELDANYTKDGKLVVMHDDTLVRTTDVETAFPGRPSYRVCDFTLDEIKSLDAGSWYAGRDQFGRIAAGEIDDEKL
;
A
#
# COMPACT_ATOMS: atom_id res chain seq x y z
N MET A 1 10.47 15.48 17.64
CA MET A 1 9.74 16.76 17.49
C MET A 1 8.89 16.65 16.24
N GLN A 2 7.57 16.62 16.39
CA GLN A 2 6.65 16.45 15.27
C GLN A 2 6.63 17.76 14.47
N LYS A 3 7.10 17.74 13.22
CA LYS A 3 6.97 18.88 12.31
C LYS A 3 5.53 18.91 11.79
N TYR A 4 4.76 19.88 12.20
CA TYR A 4 3.49 20.17 11.52
C TYR A 4 3.79 20.92 10.24
N ILE A 5 3.26 20.44 9.12
CA ILE A 5 3.32 21.15 7.85
C ILE A 5 2.11 22.09 7.82
N ASP A 6 2.39 23.39 7.82
CA ASP A 6 1.35 24.41 7.64
C ASP A 6 1.09 24.58 6.14
N PHE A 7 -0.01 24.02 5.68
CA PHE A 7 -0.42 24.12 4.27
C PHE A 7 -0.92 25.52 3.85
N HIS A 8 -1.05 26.46 4.81
CA HIS A 8 -1.43 27.85 4.51
C HIS A 8 -0.21 28.70 4.09
N THR A 9 0.97 28.22 4.37
CA THR A 9 2.24 28.85 3.91
C THR A 9 2.90 27.94 2.88
N CYS A 10 3.25 28.50 1.73
CA CYS A 10 4.03 27.75 0.75
C CYS A 10 5.38 27.37 1.38
N PRO A 11 5.72 26.08 1.48
CA PRO A 11 7.00 25.69 2.06
C PRO A 11 8.15 26.26 1.20
N PRO A 12 9.26 26.67 1.82
CA PRO A 12 10.39 27.29 1.11
C PRO A 12 11.16 26.32 0.21
N VAL A 13 10.85 25.02 0.31
CA VAL A 13 11.48 23.93 -0.46
C VAL A 13 10.41 22.95 -0.95
N PRO A 14 10.62 22.23 -2.06
CA PRO A 14 9.73 21.17 -2.49
C PRO A 14 9.54 20.12 -1.39
N LEU A 15 8.31 19.64 -1.22
CA LEU A 15 8.00 18.53 -0.33
C LEU A 15 8.17 17.20 -1.05
N VAL A 16 8.73 16.22 -0.37
CA VAL A 16 8.83 14.84 -0.82
C VAL A 16 7.61 14.06 -0.31
N VAL A 17 6.80 13.56 -1.22
CA VAL A 17 5.61 12.76 -0.90
C VAL A 17 5.88 11.29 -1.18
N ALA A 18 5.77 10.44 -0.17
CA ALA A 18 5.81 8.99 -0.32
C ALA A 18 4.46 8.52 -0.89
N HIS A 19 4.36 8.41 -2.23
CA HIS A 19 3.15 8.04 -2.96
C HIS A 19 2.78 6.58 -2.70
N ARG A 20 1.62 6.35 -2.06
CA ARG A 20 1.14 5.05 -1.55
C ARG A 20 2.15 4.40 -0.58
N GLY A 21 2.82 5.22 0.20
CA GLY A 21 4.04 4.88 0.90
C GLY A 21 5.26 4.90 -0.03
N ALA A 22 6.34 4.24 0.36
CA ALA A 22 7.53 4.12 -0.50
C ALA A 22 7.32 3.02 -1.58
N ARG A 23 6.29 3.17 -2.45
CA ARG A 23 5.85 2.14 -3.41
C ARG A 23 6.91 1.66 -4.40
N GLY A 24 7.97 2.43 -4.60
CA GLY A 24 9.10 2.02 -5.42
C GLY A 24 10.02 1.00 -4.73
N HIS A 25 9.85 0.80 -3.41
CA HIS A 25 10.70 -0.04 -2.58
C HIS A 25 9.94 -1.11 -1.79
N ALA A 26 8.62 -1.04 -1.74
CA ALA A 26 7.75 -1.99 -1.04
C ALA A 26 6.35 -2.02 -1.69
N PRO A 27 5.54 -3.07 -1.43
CA PRO A 27 4.17 -3.13 -1.94
C PRO A 27 3.38 -1.88 -1.56
N GLU A 28 2.75 -1.26 -2.54
CA GLU A 28 1.97 -0.02 -2.34
C GLU A 28 0.87 -0.20 -1.31
N ASN A 29 0.58 0.88 -0.58
CA ASN A 29 -0.52 0.93 0.38
C ASN A 29 -0.43 -0.10 1.53
N THR A 30 0.78 -0.56 1.86
CA THR A 30 1.05 -1.46 3.00
C THR A 30 1.73 -0.72 4.15
N LEU A 31 1.70 -1.32 5.34
CA LEU A 31 2.43 -0.81 6.51
C LEU A 31 3.95 -0.77 6.26
N THR A 32 4.48 -1.74 5.50
CA THR A 32 5.90 -1.78 5.11
C THR A 32 6.25 -0.58 4.24
N ALA A 33 5.43 -0.25 3.23
CA ALA A 33 5.65 0.93 2.39
C ALA A 33 5.56 2.23 3.19
N ALA A 34 4.64 2.31 4.16
CA ALA A 34 4.52 3.45 5.07
C ALA A 34 5.77 3.61 5.96
N ALA A 35 6.23 2.51 6.58
CA ALA A 35 7.42 2.50 7.43
C ALA A 35 8.67 2.92 6.66
N LEU A 36 8.84 2.44 5.43
CA LEU A 36 9.94 2.86 4.55
C LEU A 36 9.83 4.33 4.16
N GLY A 37 8.65 4.84 3.83
CA GLY A 37 8.43 6.26 3.56
C GLY A 37 8.87 7.14 4.74
N TYR A 38 8.58 6.70 5.96
CA TYR A 38 9.05 7.36 7.18
C TYR A 38 10.58 7.25 7.34
N ALA A 39 11.15 6.06 7.13
CA ALA A 39 12.59 5.81 7.30
C ALA A 39 13.46 6.63 6.34
N VAL A 40 12.99 6.87 5.10
CA VAL A 40 13.67 7.72 4.12
C VAL A 40 13.37 9.21 4.33
N GLN A 41 12.67 9.56 5.41
CA GLN A 41 12.35 10.93 5.79
C GLN A 41 11.52 11.70 4.74
N ALA A 42 10.60 11.02 4.07
CA ALA A 42 9.60 11.71 3.26
C ALA A 42 8.78 12.68 4.14
N ASP A 43 8.46 13.86 3.60
CA ASP A 43 7.72 14.89 4.34
C ASP A 43 6.26 14.49 4.56
N LEU A 44 5.69 13.76 3.60
CA LEU A 44 4.30 13.31 3.59
C LEU A 44 4.20 11.85 3.13
N TRP A 45 3.16 11.19 3.60
CA TRP A 45 2.71 9.92 3.07
C TRP A 45 1.32 10.09 2.47
N GLU A 46 1.19 9.73 1.21
CA GLU A 46 -0.09 9.69 0.51
C GLU A 46 -0.58 8.24 0.49
N LEU A 47 -1.87 8.04 0.63
CA LEU A 47 -2.55 6.74 0.58
C LEU A 47 -3.91 6.86 -0.11
N ASP A 48 -4.40 5.74 -0.63
CA ASP A 48 -5.72 5.61 -1.24
C ASP A 48 -6.65 4.84 -0.30
N ALA A 49 -7.93 5.21 -0.27
CA ALA A 49 -8.92 4.53 0.56
C ALA A 49 -10.17 4.15 -0.24
N ASN A 50 -10.64 2.93 -0.02
CA ASN A 50 -11.85 2.38 -0.59
C ASN A 50 -12.78 1.84 0.48
N TYR A 51 -14.08 1.70 0.16
CA TYR A 51 -15.07 1.11 1.05
C TYR A 51 -15.27 -0.37 0.77
N THR A 52 -15.30 -1.16 1.84
CA THR A 52 -15.69 -2.58 1.81
C THR A 52 -17.21 -2.74 1.75
N LYS A 53 -17.68 -3.97 1.48
CA LYS A 53 -19.09 -4.35 1.48
C LYS A 53 -19.81 -4.03 2.80
N ASP A 54 -19.11 -4.16 3.91
CA ASP A 54 -19.63 -3.88 5.26
C ASP A 54 -19.33 -2.44 5.73
N GLY A 55 -19.00 -1.53 4.78
CA GLY A 55 -18.87 -0.10 5.03
C GLY A 55 -17.62 0.29 5.83
N LYS A 56 -16.57 -0.54 5.82
CA LYS A 56 -15.27 -0.22 6.43
C LYS A 56 -14.33 0.39 5.40
N LEU A 57 -13.39 1.23 5.84
CA LEU A 57 -12.32 1.73 5.00
C LEU A 57 -11.16 0.74 4.97
N VAL A 58 -10.63 0.52 3.77
CA VAL A 58 -9.38 -0.20 3.52
C VAL A 58 -8.45 0.66 2.67
N VAL A 59 -7.14 0.48 2.86
CA VAL A 59 -6.13 1.20 2.06
C VAL A 59 -5.89 0.41 0.79
N MET A 60 -6.42 0.91 -0.33
CA MET A 60 -6.38 0.25 -1.64
C MET A 60 -6.60 1.29 -2.74
N HIS A 61 -5.73 1.30 -3.77
CA HIS A 61 -5.84 2.24 -4.87
C HIS A 61 -6.94 1.86 -5.86
N ASP A 62 -6.89 0.63 -6.37
CA ASP A 62 -7.80 0.17 -7.40
C ASP A 62 -9.19 -0.12 -6.79
N ASP A 63 -10.23 -0.01 -7.57
CA ASP A 63 -11.57 -0.45 -7.19
C ASP A 63 -11.71 -1.99 -7.20
N THR A 64 -10.68 -2.72 -7.68
CA THR A 64 -10.59 -4.18 -7.64
C THR A 64 -9.36 -4.65 -6.86
N LEU A 65 -9.44 -5.87 -6.29
CA LEU A 65 -8.39 -6.49 -5.49
C LEU A 65 -7.33 -7.23 -6.33
N VAL A 66 -7.54 -7.38 -7.65
CA VAL A 66 -6.79 -8.32 -8.52
C VAL A 66 -5.31 -7.97 -8.63
N ARG A 67 -4.97 -6.69 -8.79
CA ARG A 67 -3.60 -6.30 -9.14
C ARG A 67 -2.60 -6.46 -7.98
N THR A 68 -3.05 -6.27 -6.76
CA THR A 68 -2.19 -6.17 -5.58
C THR A 68 -2.52 -7.18 -4.49
N THR A 69 -3.32 -8.20 -4.81
CA THR A 69 -3.61 -9.31 -3.88
C THR A 69 -3.72 -10.63 -4.64
N ASP A 70 -3.78 -11.72 -3.89
CA ASP A 70 -4.02 -13.07 -4.36
C ASP A 70 -5.51 -13.43 -4.48
N VAL A 71 -6.42 -12.46 -4.58
CA VAL A 71 -7.88 -12.64 -4.50
C VAL A 71 -8.43 -13.69 -5.46
N GLU A 72 -7.89 -13.81 -6.67
CA GLU A 72 -8.35 -14.80 -7.64
C GLU A 72 -8.04 -16.25 -7.22
N THR A 73 -6.96 -16.43 -6.46
CA THR A 73 -6.56 -17.71 -5.87
C THR A 73 -7.30 -17.99 -4.57
N ALA A 74 -7.42 -17.00 -3.70
CA ALA A 74 -8.08 -17.14 -2.39
C ALA A 74 -9.60 -17.31 -2.53
N PHE A 75 -10.21 -16.66 -3.52
CA PHE A 75 -11.67 -16.70 -3.76
C PHE A 75 -11.99 -17.04 -5.22
N PRO A 76 -11.63 -18.25 -5.69
CA PRO A 76 -11.79 -18.63 -7.11
C PRO A 76 -13.26 -18.64 -7.53
N GLY A 77 -13.53 -18.14 -8.74
CA GLY A 77 -14.86 -18.20 -9.35
C GLY A 77 -15.87 -17.20 -8.80
N ARG A 78 -15.46 -16.23 -8.00
CA ARG A 78 -16.35 -15.12 -7.63
C ARG A 78 -16.77 -14.31 -8.86
N PRO A 79 -18.02 -13.83 -8.92
CA PRO A 79 -18.51 -13.06 -10.06
C PRO A 79 -17.89 -11.65 -10.15
N SER A 80 -17.29 -11.17 -9.07
CA SER A 80 -16.64 -9.86 -8.97
C SER A 80 -15.52 -9.88 -7.95
N TYR A 81 -14.46 -9.12 -8.23
CA TYR A 81 -13.33 -8.88 -7.33
C TYR A 81 -13.22 -7.40 -6.93
N ARG A 82 -14.32 -6.66 -6.97
CA ARG A 82 -14.34 -5.27 -6.51
C ARG A 82 -14.23 -5.20 -4.99
N VAL A 83 -13.53 -4.19 -4.49
CA VAL A 83 -13.36 -3.97 -3.03
C VAL A 83 -14.71 -3.93 -2.31
N CYS A 84 -15.70 -3.25 -2.91
CA CYS A 84 -17.05 -3.11 -2.34
C CYS A 84 -17.89 -4.39 -2.32
N ASP A 85 -17.40 -5.49 -2.91
CA ASP A 85 -18.09 -6.80 -2.90
C ASP A 85 -17.51 -7.75 -1.83
N PHE A 86 -16.49 -7.30 -1.09
CA PHE A 86 -15.82 -8.06 -0.03
C PHE A 86 -15.96 -7.37 1.32
N THR A 87 -16.14 -8.16 2.38
CA THR A 87 -16.08 -7.65 3.76
C THR A 87 -14.64 -7.35 4.18
N LEU A 88 -14.47 -6.57 5.25
CA LEU A 88 -13.14 -6.30 5.81
C LEU A 88 -12.38 -7.59 6.16
N ASP A 89 -13.07 -8.56 6.77
CA ASP A 89 -12.45 -9.83 7.17
C ASP A 89 -11.99 -10.65 5.97
N GLU A 90 -12.77 -10.69 4.89
CA GLU A 90 -12.35 -11.32 3.64
C GLU A 90 -11.10 -10.63 3.05
N ILE A 91 -11.07 -9.31 3.01
CA ILE A 91 -9.91 -8.55 2.50
C ILE A 91 -8.68 -8.77 3.37
N LYS A 92 -8.82 -8.80 4.70
CA LYS A 92 -7.71 -9.04 5.63
C LYS A 92 -7.13 -10.46 5.57
N SER A 93 -7.83 -11.41 4.95
CA SER A 93 -7.32 -12.75 4.71
C SER A 93 -6.45 -12.87 3.45
N LEU A 94 -6.40 -11.82 2.62
CA LEU A 94 -5.63 -11.80 1.38
C LEU A 94 -4.15 -11.50 1.62
N ASP A 95 -3.33 -12.06 0.75
CA ASP A 95 -1.93 -11.65 0.61
C ASP A 95 -1.85 -10.39 -0.27
N ALA A 96 -1.42 -9.28 0.33
CA ALA A 96 -1.27 -7.99 -0.35
C ALA A 96 0.21 -7.59 -0.57
N GLY A 97 1.15 -8.51 -0.35
CA GLY A 97 2.59 -8.24 -0.40
C GLY A 97 3.36 -9.05 -1.43
N SER A 98 3.11 -10.36 -1.51
CA SER A 98 3.92 -11.30 -2.31
C SER A 98 3.97 -10.99 -3.81
N TRP A 99 2.95 -10.32 -4.37
CA TRP A 99 2.96 -9.87 -5.76
C TRP A 99 4.13 -8.95 -6.10
N TYR A 100 4.64 -8.23 -5.09
CA TYR A 100 5.73 -7.27 -5.25
C TYR A 100 7.09 -7.96 -5.41
N ALA A 101 7.30 -9.14 -4.82
CA ALA A 101 8.56 -9.87 -4.89
C ALA A 101 9.03 -10.08 -6.35
N GLY A 102 8.06 -10.34 -7.27
CA GLY A 102 8.33 -10.45 -8.71
C GLY A 102 8.59 -9.12 -9.42
N ARG A 103 8.47 -7.98 -8.74
CA ARG A 103 8.64 -6.62 -9.27
C ARG A 103 9.65 -5.80 -8.49
N ASP A 104 10.60 -6.45 -7.83
CA ASP A 104 11.68 -5.79 -7.07
C ASP A 104 12.49 -4.84 -7.96
N GLN A 105 11.91 -3.68 -8.23
CA GLN A 105 12.39 -2.70 -9.20
C GLN A 105 13.83 -2.22 -8.93
N PHE A 106 14.23 -2.25 -7.66
CA PHE A 106 15.54 -1.77 -7.22
C PHE A 106 16.42 -2.87 -6.64
N GLY A 107 16.00 -4.14 -6.75
CA GLY A 107 16.75 -5.28 -6.26
C GLY A 107 16.92 -5.34 -4.74
N ARG A 108 16.09 -4.64 -3.97
CA ARG A 108 16.25 -4.52 -2.52
C ARG A 108 15.80 -5.77 -1.77
N ILE A 109 14.80 -6.47 -2.30
CA ILE A 109 14.40 -7.77 -1.77
C ILE A 109 15.52 -8.77 -2.06
N ALA A 110 16.01 -8.80 -3.31
CA ALA A 110 17.11 -9.67 -3.71
C ALA A 110 18.41 -9.38 -2.93
N ALA A 111 18.62 -8.13 -2.52
CA ALA A 111 19.76 -7.72 -1.66
C ALA A 111 19.56 -8.04 -0.17
N GLY A 112 18.39 -8.54 0.23
CA GLY A 112 18.05 -8.79 1.63
C GLY A 112 17.83 -7.51 2.48
N GLU A 113 17.65 -6.37 1.82
CA GLU A 113 17.37 -5.09 2.49
C GLU A 113 15.91 -4.97 2.91
N ILE A 114 15.03 -5.69 2.23
CA ILE A 114 13.60 -5.83 2.54
C ILE A 114 13.33 -7.32 2.70
N ASP A 115 12.77 -7.68 3.85
CA ASP A 115 12.35 -9.03 4.16
C ASP A 115 11.03 -9.33 3.44
N ASP A 116 11.06 -10.18 2.42
CA ASP A 116 9.90 -10.57 1.63
C ASP A 116 8.87 -11.38 2.42
N GLU A 117 9.29 -12.06 3.49
CA GLU A 117 8.36 -12.77 4.39
C GLU A 117 7.50 -11.80 5.23
N LYS A 118 7.86 -10.51 5.26
CA LYS A 118 7.12 -9.45 5.98
C LYS A 118 6.30 -8.54 5.06
N LEU A 119 6.29 -8.81 3.77
CA LEU A 119 5.48 -8.09 2.80
C LEU A 119 4.06 -8.63 2.80
#